data_9b1d933f666c2c6cd5bd1f8c6de6fada
#
_entry.id   9b1d933f666c2c6cd5bd1f8c6de6fada
#
_cell.length_a   1.000
_cell.length_b   1.000
_cell.length_c   1.000
_cell.angle_alpha   90.00
_cell.angle_beta   90.00
_cell.angle_gamma   90.00
#
_symmetry.space_group_name_H-M   'P 1'
#
loop_
_entity.id
_entity.type
_entity.pdbx_description
1 polymer ?
#
loop_
_entity_poly.entity_id
_entity_poly.type
_entity_poly.pdbx_seq_one_letter_code
_entity_poly.pdbx_strand_id
1 'polypeptide(L)'
;MLASLIIYRVNYLSNMLLCWRVRRSSMKNGSYFRSQFAGPRLCAGVLIVLALFGASGCSRFVKRDVAVPSLLSPLVEADTNQLLEEVNRLAQVRSLRGKIDVQFLDNSFAKCGIAERYRTAEGDVILERPGHVYLVIQAPFVGTKIAEMASDGERFQVAVYQGDEKYRRFVRGTNSANYKRLEGSAALDADCDENGKKKTAMAQQRQVGALSGLRPQHFTDALLVPAVAASNANLIYAKSEAFVEELDERPRAKRGARVVRGFYVLDELQSEGEARARLLRRLWFDRFGGIRLARLQNFDERGQLITDVVYRNSQKFGEEGNYTLPASIELTRPQDRYSLRVTYQMPGEVRVDRDWPPETFTLENKTSLQEVDLDKE
;
A
#
# COMPACT_ATOMS: atom_id res chain seq x y z
N MET A 1 -28.39 2.86 5.86
CA MET A 1 -28.28 3.22 7.31
C MET A 1 -28.94 2.22 8.27
N LEU A 2 -29.65 1.19 7.81
CA LEU A 2 -30.35 0.19 8.65
C LEU A 2 -29.58 -1.13 8.83
N ALA A 3 -28.55 -1.42 8.04
CA ALA A 3 -27.79 -2.67 8.12
C ALA A 3 -26.69 -2.70 9.20
N SER A 4 -26.22 -1.55 9.70
CA SER A 4 -25.17 -1.49 10.71
C SER A 4 -25.67 -1.69 12.17
N LEU A 5 -26.98 -1.59 12.39
CA LEU A 5 -27.55 -1.71 13.75
C LEU A 5 -27.87 -3.16 14.15
N ILE A 6 -27.92 -4.08 13.20
CA ILE A 6 -28.27 -5.49 13.46
C ILE A 6 -27.04 -6.29 13.91
N ILE A 7 -25.83 -5.93 13.45
CA ILE A 7 -24.60 -6.67 13.79
C ILE A 7 -24.14 -6.39 15.23
N TYR A 8 -24.50 -5.25 15.80
CA TYR A 8 -24.12 -4.92 17.20
C TYR A 8 -24.96 -5.64 18.27
N ARG A 9 -26.15 -6.12 17.93
CA ARG A 9 -27.03 -6.81 18.90
C ARG A 9 -26.79 -8.30 19.02
N VAL A 10 -26.21 -8.94 18.01
CA VAL A 10 -25.95 -10.40 18.02
C VAL A 10 -24.73 -10.75 18.85
N ASN A 11 -23.72 -9.87 18.95
CA ASN A 11 -22.53 -10.11 19.75
C ASN A 11 -22.71 -9.93 21.27
N TYR A 12 -23.80 -9.27 21.71
CA TYR A 12 -24.07 -9.07 23.16
C TYR A 12 -24.75 -10.27 23.82
N LEU A 13 -25.50 -11.05 23.06
CA LEU A 13 -26.18 -12.26 23.56
C LEU A 13 -25.27 -13.49 23.62
N SER A 14 -24.24 -13.55 22.80
CA SER A 14 -23.30 -14.69 22.77
C SER A 14 -22.34 -14.70 23.97
N ASN A 15 -22.00 -13.54 24.52
CA ASN A 15 -21.11 -13.47 25.70
C ASN A 15 -21.81 -13.71 27.05
N MET A 16 -23.14 -13.63 27.10
CA MET A 16 -23.89 -13.87 28.33
C MET A 16 -24.15 -15.38 28.58
N LEU A 17 -24.13 -16.20 27.53
CA LEU A 17 -24.32 -17.65 27.63
C LEU A 17 -23.04 -18.43 27.99
N LEU A 18 -21.85 -17.84 27.79
CA LEU A 18 -20.57 -18.49 28.14
C LEU A 18 -20.24 -18.40 29.64
N CYS A 19 -20.78 -17.42 30.37
CA CYS A 19 -20.57 -17.34 31.81
C CYS A 19 -21.41 -18.33 32.63
N TRP A 20 -22.43 -18.96 32.06
CA TRP A 20 -23.33 -19.88 32.77
C TRP A 20 -22.91 -21.36 32.65
N ARG A 21 -21.95 -21.69 31.77
CA ARG A 21 -21.54 -23.06 31.50
C ARG A 21 -20.33 -23.57 32.30
N VAL A 22 -19.66 -22.73 33.07
CA VAL A 22 -18.44 -23.11 33.83
C VAL A 22 -18.75 -23.50 35.29
N ARG A 23 -20.02 -23.46 35.72
CA ARG A 23 -20.38 -23.70 37.14
C ARG A 23 -21.10 -25.03 37.43
N ARG A 24 -20.89 -26.06 36.55
CA ARG A 24 -21.54 -27.36 36.79
C ARG A 24 -20.58 -28.56 36.62
N SER A 25 -19.45 -28.53 37.32
CA SER A 25 -18.68 -29.76 37.50
C SER A 25 -17.73 -29.61 38.69
N SER A 26 -18.22 -29.81 39.91
CA SER A 26 -17.48 -30.37 41.02
C SER A 26 -18.33 -30.39 42.28
N MET A 27 -19.11 -31.41 42.48
CA MET A 27 -19.53 -31.83 43.80
C MET A 27 -19.87 -33.30 43.75
N LYS A 28 -18.90 -34.13 44.08
CA LYS A 28 -19.07 -35.48 44.65
C LYS A 28 -17.94 -35.61 45.64
N ASN A 29 -18.25 -35.51 46.92
CA ASN A 29 -17.93 -36.45 47.97
C ASN A 29 -18.37 -35.88 49.30
N GLY A 30 -19.19 -36.65 49.99
CA GLY A 30 -19.80 -36.28 51.25
C GLY A 30 -18.88 -36.46 52.45
N SER A 31 -19.11 -35.62 53.44
CA SER A 31 -18.92 -35.99 54.85
C SER A 31 -19.92 -35.20 55.71
N TYR A 32 -20.72 -35.94 56.48
CA TYR A 32 -21.68 -35.41 57.44
C TYR A 32 -20.95 -34.63 58.55
N PHE A 33 -21.21 -33.36 58.69
CA PHE A 33 -20.90 -32.60 59.89
C PHE A 33 -22.19 -32.01 60.41
N ARG A 34 -22.62 -32.48 61.57
CA ARG A 34 -23.73 -32.01 62.37
C ARG A 34 -23.30 -30.71 63.00
N SER A 35 -23.84 -29.56 62.62
CA SER A 35 -23.65 -28.32 63.34
C SER A 35 -24.95 -27.78 63.88
N GLN A 36 -24.89 -27.48 65.14
CA GLN A 36 -25.93 -26.93 65.99
C GLN A 36 -26.40 -25.55 65.49
N PHE A 37 -27.65 -25.30 65.78
CA PHE A 37 -28.38 -24.08 65.54
C PHE A 37 -27.63 -22.80 66.03
N ALA A 38 -27.24 -21.96 65.09
CA ALA A 38 -26.96 -20.56 65.35
C ALA A 38 -28.17 -19.73 64.89
N GLY A 39 -28.68 -18.88 65.76
CA GLY A 39 -30.00 -18.23 65.66
C GLY A 39 -30.11 -17.22 64.47
N PRO A 40 -31.32 -16.85 64.08
CA PRO A 40 -31.63 -16.06 62.87
C PRO A 40 -31.00 -14.66 62.79
N ARG A 41 -30.41 -14.19 63.92
CA ARG A 41 -29.72 -12.89 63.96
C ARG A 41 -28.34 -12.86 63.33
N LEU A 42 -27.64 -14.01 63.21
CA LEU A 42 -26.34 -14.10 62.55
C LEU A 42 -26.47 -14.15 61.00
N CYS A 43 -27.53 -14.78 60.48
CA CYS A 43 -27.79 -14.79 59.05
C CYS A 43 -28.17 -13.41 58.49
N ALA A 44 -28.86 -12.60 59.22
CA ALA A 44 -29.21 -11.23 58.78
C ALA A 44 -27.97 -10.32 58.69
N GLY A 45 -27.02 -10.44 59.60
CA GLY A 45 -25.76 -9.68 59.54
C GLY A 45 -24.87 -10.02 58.36
N VAL A 46 -24.77 -11.31 58.01
CA VAL A 46 -23.98 -11.75 56.85
C VAL A 46 -24.60 -11.32 55.53
N LEU A 47 -25.93 -11.31 55.41
CA LEU A 47 -26.65 -10.82 54.23
C LEU A 47 -26.47 -9.30 54.03
N ILE A 48 -26.45 -8.52 55.09
CA ILE A 48 -26.22 -7.06 55.00
C ILE A 48 -24.78 -6.75 54.61
N VAL A 49 -23.79 -7.46 55.13
CA VAL A 49 -22.38 -7.32 54.74
C VAL A 49 -22.15 -7.71 53.27
N LEU A 50 -22.76 -8.82 52.80
CA LEU A 50 -22.71 -9.22 51.40
C LEU A 50 -23.41 -8.21 50.47
N ALA A 51 -24.48 -7.57 50.88
CA ALA A 51 -25.16 -6.53 50.13
C ALA A 51 -24.34 -5.23 50.04
N LEU A 52 -23.61 -4.88 51.10
CA LEU A 52 -22.71 -3.72 51.12
C LEU A 52 -21.45 -3.94 50.27
N PHE A 53 -20.92 -5.14 50.17
CA PHE A 53 -19.83 -5.47 49.24
C PHE A 53 -20.31 -5.59 47.79
N GLY A 54 -21.56 -5.96 47.53
CA GLY A 54 -22.14 -6.01 46.19
C GLY A 54 -22.43 -4.62 45.62
N ALA A 55 -22.71 -3.61 46.46
CA ALA A 55 -23.02 -2.26 46.01
C ALA A 55 -21.76 -1.44 45.61
N SER A 56 -20.58 -1.82 46.10
CA SER A 56 -19.32 -1.12 45.73
C SER A 56 -18.68 -1.59 44.42
N GLY A 57 -19.26 -2.59 43.71
CA GLY A 57 -18.72 -3.18 42.50
C GLY A 57 -19.05 -2.49 41.18
N CYS A 58 -19.96 -1.49 41.18
CA CYS A 58 -20.50 -0.96 39.92
C CYS A 58 -19.93 0.39 39.43
N SER A 59 -18.90 0.95 40.04
CA SER A 59 -18.44 2.31 39.68
C SER A 59 -17.10 2.37 38.92
N ARG A 60 -16.58 1.25 38.41
CA ARG A 60 -15.46 1.28 37.46
C ARG A 60 -15.95 1.18 36.02
N PHE A 61 -16.87 2.03 35.61
CA PHE A 61 -16.91 2.44 34.20
C PHE A 61 -15.65 3.27 33.95
N VAL A 62 -14.59 2.61 33.52
CA VAL A 62 -13.45 3.30 32.94
C VAL A 62 -13.99 4.02 31.70
N LYS A 63 -14.26 5.32 31.83
CA LYS A 63 -14.45 6.18 30.66
C LYS A 63 -13.16 6.04 29.86
N ARG A 64 -13.20 5.22 28.80
CA ARG A 64 -12.17 5.28 27.80
C ARG A 64 -12.36 6.61 27.09
N ASP A 65 -11.55 7.59 27.43
CA ASP A 65 -11.41 8.78 26.63
C ASP A 65 -10.88 8.31 25.27
N VAL A 66 -11.78 8.18 24.30
CA VAL A 66 -11.40 7.96 22.92
C VAL A 66 -10.79 9.27 22.44
N ALA A 67 -9.47 9.29 22.32
CA ALA A 67 -8.77 10.45 21.79
C ALA A 67 -9.29 10.71 20.36
N VAL A 68 -9.98 11.83 20.18
CA VAL A 68 -10.45 12.27 18.86
C VAL A 68 -9.22 12.75 18.09
N PRO A 69 -8.94 12.19 16.90
CA PRO A 69 -7.83 12.63 16.08
C PRO A 69 -7.97 14.11 15.71
N SER A 70 -6.91 14.88 15.90
CA SER A 70 -6.91 16.31 15.58
C SER A 70 -6.69 16.52 14.08
N LEU A 71 -7.38 17.50 13.51
CA LEU A 71 -7.15 17.95 12.15
C LEU A 71 -5.76 18.60 12.03
N LEU A 72 -4.96 18.17 11.08
CA LEU A 72 -3.71 18.85 10.73
C LEU A 72 -4.03 20.21 10.09
N SER A 73 -3.57 21.26 10.71
CA SER A 73 -3.81 22.65 10.29
C SER A 73 -2.52 23.48 10.37
N PRO A 74 -2.40 24.60 9.61
CA PRO A 74 -3.44 25.16 8.73
C PRO A 74 -3.59 24.35 7.43
N LEU A 75 -4.81 24.33 6.89
CA LEU A 75 -5.10 23.83 5.54
C LEU A 75 -4.92 24.95 4.53
N VAL A 76 -4.24 24.65 3.44
CA VAL A 76 -4.07 25.59 2.31
C VAL A 76 -5.25 25.46 1.36
N GLU A 77 -5.78 26.59 0.92
CA GLU A 77 -6.83 26.66 -0.09
C GLU A 77 -6.22 26.71 -1.50
N ALA A 78 -6.86 26.00 -2.44
CA ALA A 78 -6.48 26.05 -3.86
C ALA A 78 -7.70 25.86 -4.76
N ASP A 79 -7.69 26.48 -5.90
CA ASP A 79 -8.66 26.25 -6.96
C ASP A 79 -8.21 25.09 -7.88
N THR A 80 -9.07 24.73 -8.85
CA THR A 80 -8.78 23.63 -9.78
C THR A 80 -7.54 23.90 -10.62
N ASN A 81 -7.30 25.14 -11.07
CA ASN A 81 -6.16 25.49 -11.90
C ASN A 81 -4.85 25.32 -11.14
N GLN A 82 -4.80 25.72 -9.87
CA GLN A 82 -3.63 25.53 -9.00
C GLN A 82 -3.32 24.04 -8.77
N LEU A 83 -4.34 23.19 -8.70
CA LEU A 83 -4.14 21.73 -8.62
C LEU A 83 -3.56 21.18 -9.92
N LEU A 84 -4.06 21.62 -11.07
CA LEU A 84 -3.53 21.23 -12.39
C LEU A 84 -2.10 21.74 -12.60
N GLU A 85 -1.78 22.95 -12.16
CA GLU A 85 -0.43 23.52 -12.18
C GLU A 85 0.55 22.67 -11.36
N GLU A 86 0.16 22.19 -10.17
CA GLU A 86 1.01 21.31 -9.35
C GLU A 86 1.32 19.98 -10.05
N VAL A 87 0.35 19.36 -10.72
CA VAL A 87 0.59 18.16 -11.53
C VAL A 87 1.52 18.46 -12.69
N ASN A 88 1.27 19.53 -13.43
CA ASN A 88 2.07 19.91 -14.60
C ASN A 88 3.50 20.34 -14.19
N ARG A 89 3.68 20.92 -13.00
CA ARG A 89 5.01 21.18 -12.43
C ARG A 89 5.82 19.89 -12.25
N LEU A 90 5.19 18.84 -11.72
CA LEU A 90 5.83 17.52 -11.61
C LEU A 90 6.08 16.88 -12.97
N ALA A 91 5.17 17.11 -13.91
CA ALA A 91 5.27 16.60 -15.28
C ALA A 91 6.37 17.24 -16.12
N GLN A 92 6.89 18.39 -15.72
CA GLN A 92 8.02 19.06 -16.40
C GLN A 92 9.32 18.26 -16.30
N VAL A 93 9.45 17.40 -15.28
CA VAL A 93 10.64 16.54 -15.14
C VAL A 93 10.67 15.55 -16.30
N ARG A 94 11.68 15.66 -17.16
CA ARG A 94 11.85 14.84 -18.35
C ARG A 94 12.59 13.53 -18.05
N SER A 95 13.62 13.63 -17.23
CA SER A 95 14.45 12.48 -16.86
C SER A 95 14.93 12.53 -15.41
N LEU A 96 15.18 11.35 -14.84
CA LEU A 96 15.71 11.18 -13.48
C LEU A 96 16.73 10.06 -13.46
N ARG A 97 17.85 10.25 -12.74
CA ARG A 97 18.76 9.17 -12.37
C ARG A 97 19.13 9.26 -10.91
N GLY A 98 18.99 8.17 -10.17
CA GLY A 98 19.38 8.14 -8.75
C GLY A 98 19.49 6.75 -8.17
N LYS A 99 20.17 6.68 -7.05
CA LYS A 99 20.21 5.48 -6.20
C LYS A 99 18.92 5.39 -5.40
N ILE A 100 18.37 4.20 -5.33
CA ILE A 100 17.08 3.93 -4.69
C ILE A 100 17.17 2.70 -3.79
N ASP A 101 16.32 2.73 -2.76
CA ASP A 101 15.92 1.53 -2.02
C ASP A 101 14.61 1.03 -2.61
N VAL A 102 14.56 -0.26 -2.94
CA VAL A 102 13.39 -0.93 -3.50
C VAL A 102 12.86 -1.95 -2.49
N GLN A 103 11.62 -1.80 -2.09
CA GLN A 103 10.93 -2.76 -1.23
C GLN A 103 9.70 -3.30 -1.94
N PHE A 104 9.69 -4.60 -2.16
CA PHE A 104 8.58 -5.31 -2.77
C PHE A 104 7.67 -5.92 -1.71
N LEU A 105 6.35 -5.84 -1.92
CA LEU A 105 5.31 -6.42 -1.08
C LEU A 105 4.39 -7.28 -1.95
N ASP A 106 4.37 -8.57 -1.69
CA ASP A 106 3.43 -9.49 -2.34
C ASP A 106 2.11 -9.52 -1.57
N ASN A 107 1.04 -9.09 -2.21
CA ASN A 107 -0.32 -9.05 -1.69
C ASN A 107 -1.15 -10.27 -2.13
N SER A 108 -0.56 -11.26 -2.80
CA SER A 108 -1.27 -12.45 -3.29
C SER A 108 -1.97 -13.22 -2.18
N PHE A 109 -1.40 -13.16 -0.95
CA PHE A 109 -1.92 -13.80 0.26
C PHE A 109 -2.72 -12.89 1.18
N ALA A 110 -3.07 -11.69 0.74
CA ALA A 110 -3.85 -10.76 1.56
C ALA A 110 -5.20 -11.36 1.99
N LYS A 111 -5.79 -12.26 1.19
CA LYS A 111 -7.00 -13.02 1.55
C LYS A 111 -6.80 -13.93 2.77
N CYS A 112 -5.57 -14.39 3.02
CA CYS A 112 -5.18 -15.18 4.18
C CYS A 112 -4.73 -14.31 5.36
N GLY A 113 -4.88 -12.99 5.30
CA GLY A 113 -4.41 -12.05 6.31
C GLY A 113 -2.89 -11.86 6.32
N ILE A 114 -2.18 -12.31 5.28
CA ILE A 114 -0.73 -12.25 5.19
C ILE A 114 -0.32 -11.42 3.98
N ALA A 115 0.41 -10.33 4.23
CA ALA A 115 1.16 -9.61 3.20
C ALA A 115 2.65 -9.91 3.40
N GLU A 116 3.33 -10.45 2.39
CA GLU A 116 4.76 -10.70 2.47
C GLU A 116 5.56 -9.48 2.07
N ARG A 117 6.30 -8.97 3.05
CA ARG A 117 7.25 -7.89 2.82
C ARG A 117 8.63 -8.52 2.58
N TYR A 118 9.18 -8.29 1.39
CA TYR A 118 10.54 -8.71 1.09
C TYR A 118 11.57 -7.74 1.66
N ARG A 119 12.82 -8.21 1.78
CA ARG A 119 13.92 -7.36 2.22
C ARG A 119 14.11 -6.23 1.23
N THR A 120 14.50 -5.07 1.75
CA THR A 120 14.88 -3.94 0.93
C THR A 120 16.09 -4.32 0.09
N ALA A 121 16.05 -4.06 -1.20
CA ALA A 121 17.16 -4.17 -2.12
C ALA A 121 17.64 -2.76 -2.49
N GLU A 122 18.91 -2.61 -2.81
CA GLU A 122 19.43 -1.38 -3.36
C GLU A 122 19.28 -1.39 -4.89
N GLY A 123 19.19 -0.21 -5.50
CA GLY A 123 19.09 -0.09 -6.94
C GLY A 123 19.65 1.21 -7.49
N ASP A 124 19.86 1.22 -8.79
CA ASP A 124 20.13 2.42 -9.57
C ASP A 124 19.07 2.50 -10.67
N VAL A 125 18.38 3.64 -10.75
CA VAL A 125 17.30 3.86 -11.71
C VAL A 125 17.61 5.03 -12.62
N ILE A 126 17.37 4.85 -13.92
CA ILE A 126 17.34 5.91 -14.93
C ILE A 126 15.97 5.85 -15.57
N LEU A 127 15.30 6.99 -15.61
CA LEU A 127 13.99 7.16 -16.23
C LEU A 127 14.05 8.34 -17.19
N GLU A 128 13.43 8.19 -18.36
CA GLU A 128 13.27 9.27 -19.33
C GLU A 128 11.93 9.13 -20.03
N ARG A 129 11.21 10.28 -20.22
CA ARG A 129 9.97 10.26 -21.00
C ARG A 129 10.22 9.98 -22.47
N PRO A 130 9.30 9.28 -23.18
CA PRO A 130 7.93 8.94 -22.72
C PRO A 130 7.81 7.58 -22.00
N GLY A 131 8.79 6.73 -21.92
CA GLY A 131 8.66 5.40 -21.32
C GLY A 131 9.98 4.65 -21.19
N HIS A 132 11.10 5.39 -21.29
CA HIS A 132 12.43 4.83 -21.15
C HIS A 132 12.74 4.53 -19.68
N VAL A 133 13.20 3.32 -19.43
CA VAL A 133 13.58 2.84 -18.10
C VAL A 133 14.88 2.05 -18.20
N TYR A 134 15.78 2.30 -17.27
CA TYR A 134 16.83 1.37 -16.92
C TYR A 134 16.88 1.25 -15.38
N LEU A 135 16.77 0.03 -14.90
CA LEU A 135 16.75 -0.27 -13.47
C LEU A 135 17.66 -1.46 -13.19
N VAL A 136 18.57 -1.29 -12.25
CA VAL A 136 19.38 -2.38 -11.69
C VAL A 136 18.95 -2.57 -10.23
N ILE A 137 18.68 -3.81 -9.83
CA ILE A 137 18.41 -4.20 -8.46
C ILE A 137 19.56 -5.06 -7.96
N GLN A 138 20.10 -4.73 -6.80
CA GLN A 138 21.29 -5.36 -6.21
C GLN A 138 21.00 -5.82 -4.77
N ALA A 139 21.71 -6.84 -4.35
CA ALA A 139 21.71 -7.26 -2.96
C ALA A 139 22.43 -6.19 -2.10
N PRO A 140 21.82 -5.76 -0.97
CA PRO A 140 22.44 -4.78 -0.08
C PRO A 140 23.83 -5.22 0.36
N PHE A 141 24.76 -4.27 0.50
CA PHE A 141 26.14 -4.45 0.96
C PHE A 141 27.07 -5.28 0.06
N VAL A 142 26.56 -6.20 -0.74
CA VAL A 142 27.37 -7.10 -1.59
C VAL A 142 27.46 -6.60 -3.02
N GLY A 143 26.52 -5.77 -3.45
CA GLY A 143 26.46 -5.23 -4.81
C GLY A 143 26.17 -6.27 -5.89
N THR A 144 25.85 -7.52 -5.52
CA THR A 144 25.52 -8.56 -6.48
C THR A 144 24.20 -8.25 -7.17
N LYS A 145 24.17 -8.19 -8.48
CA LYS A 145 22.97 -7.96 -9.28
C LYS A 145 21.94 -9.08 -9.05
N ILE A 146 20.73 -8.69 -8.70
CA ILE A 146 19.57 -9.59 -8.58
C ILE A 146 18.80 -9.60 -9.89
N ALA A 147 18.51 -8.41 -10.43
CA ALA A 147 17.79 -8.24 -11.68
C ALA A 147 18.20 -6.93 -12.37
N GLU A 148 18.04 -6.90 -13.67
CA GLU A 148 18.12 -5.71 -14.53
C GLU A 148 16.87 -5.61 -15.38
N MET A 149 16.44 -4.38 -15.64
CA MET A 149 15.30 -4.09 -16.48
C MET A 149 15.63 -2.91 -17.38
N ALA A 150 15.32 -3.02 -18.65
CA ALA A 150 15.42 -1.93 -19.60
C ALA A 150 14.15 -1.81 -20.45
N SER A 151 13.84 -0.60 -20.88
CA SER A 151 12.76 -0.32 -21.83
C SER A 151 13.07 0.94 -22.64
N ASP A 152 12.84 0.84 -23.95
CA ASP A 152 12.91 1.96 -24.89
C ASP A 152 11.56 2.67 -25.12
N GLY A 153 10.56 2.37 -24.25
CA GLY A 153 9.20 2.88 -24.35
C GLY A 153 8.26 1.97 -25.16
N GLU A 154 8.75 1.23 -26.14
CA GLU A 154 7.96 0.29 -26.95
C GLU A 154 8.17 -1.15 -26.51
N ARG A 155 9.41 -1.54 -26.32
CA ARG A 155 9.82 -2.89 -25.91
C ARG A 155 10.50 -2.85 -24.56
N PHE A 156 10.49 -4.00 -23.89
CA PHE A 156 11.21 -4.15 -22.64
C PHE A 156 12.00 -5.45 -22.58
N GLN A 157 13.05 -5.44 -21.77
CA GLN A 157 13.84 -6.61 -21.40
C GLN A 157 14.01 -6.63 -19.89
N VAL A 158 13.93 -7.83 -19.30
CA VAL A 158 14.18 -8.07 -17.89
C VAL A 158 15.09 -9.28 -17.75
N ALA A 159 16.26 -9.10 -17.14
CA ALA A 159 17.16 -10.17 -16.78
C ALA A 159 17.07 -10.46 -15.29
N VAL A 160 16.82 -11.70 -14.93
CA VAL A 160 16.82 -12.18 -13.54
C VAL A 160 18.00 -13.11 -13.34
N TYR A 161 18.97 -12.70 -12.51
CA TYR A 161 20.24 -13.39 -12.31
C TYR A 161 20.26 -14.31 -11.10
N GLN A 162 19.41 -14.06 -10.11
CA GLN A 162 19.40 -14.77 -8.83
C GLN A 162 18.16 -15.66 -8.69
N GLY A 163 18.26 -16.68 -7.85
CA GLY A 163 17.22 -17.68 -7.60
C GLY A 163 17.56 -19.03 -8.23
N ASP A 164 16.62 -20.00 -8.11
CA ASP A 164 16.76 -21.31 -8.75
C ASP A 164 16.85 -21.17 -10.28
N GLU A 165 17.51 -22.12 -10.94
CA GLU A 165 17.78 -22.09 -12.37
C GLU A 165 16.53 -21.82 -13.23
N LYS A 166 15.40 -22.41 -12.86
CA LYS A 166 14.09 -22.20 -13.54
C LYS A 166 13.56 -20.77 -13.47
N TYR A 167 14.09 -19.90 -12.58
CA TYR A 167 13.69 -18.50 -12.46
C TYR A 167 14.72 -17.54 -13.04
N ARG A 168 15.96 -18.00 -13.29
CA ARG A 168 16.99 -17.20 -13.95
C ARG A 168 16.69 -17.19 -15.43
N ARG A 169 16.20 -16.06 -15.92
CA ARG A 169 15.73 -15.94 -17.30
C ARG A 169 15.93 -14.53 -17.83
N PHE A 170 15.97 -14.43 -19.14
CA PHE A 170 15.91 -13.19 -19.88
C PHE A 170 14.55 -13.10 -20.56
N VAL A 171 13.70 -12.16 -20.07
CA VAL A 171 12.33 -11.96 -20.55
C VAL A 171 12.32 -10.74 -21.45
N ARG A 172 11.66 -10.83 -22.60
CA ARG A 172 11.40 -9.69 -23.48
C ARG A 172 9.93 -9.65 -23.91
N GLY A 173 9.47 -8.44 -24.22
CA GLY A 173 8.09 -8.25 -24.68
C GLY A 173 7.82 -6.80 -25.06
N THR A 174 6.58 -6.54 -25.44
CA THR A 174 6.07 -5.22 -25.85
C THR A 174 5.31 -4.56 -24.69
N ASN A 175 5.56 -3.27 -24.41
CA ASN A 175 4.95 -2.56 -23.28
C ASN A 175 3.42 -2.45 -23.37
N SER A 176 2.88 -2.28 -24.58
CA SER A 176 1.43 -2.14 -24.80
C SER A 176 0.66 -3.45 -24.81
N ALA A 177 1.35 -4.61 -24.85
CA ALA A 177 0.70 -5.91 -24.94
C ALA A 177 0.18 -6.39 -23.57
N ASN A 178 -0.97 -7.05 -23.59
CA ASN A 178 -1.53 -7.73 -22.42
C ASN A 178 -1.07 -9.19 -22.41
N TYR A 179 -0.14 -9.51 -21.56
CA TYR A 179 0.33 -10.88 -21.40
C TYR A 179 -0.44 -11.58 -20.27
N LYS A 180 -0.70 -12.87 -20.48
CA LYS A 180 -1.07 -13.75 -19.39
C LYS A 180 0.09 -13.78 -18.39
N ARG A 181 -0.25 -13.84 -17.10
CA ARG A 181 0.78 -13.95 -16.06
C ARG A 181 1.64 -15.17 -16.34
N LEU A 182 2.98 -15.00 -16.36
CA LEU A 182 3.90 -16.13 -16.61
C LEU A 182 3.60 -17.28 -15.65
N GLU A 183 3.53 -18.51 -16.20
CA GLU A 183 3.36 -19.74 -15.44
C GLU A 183 4.45 -19.89 -14.39
N GLY A 184 4.42 -19.93 -13.28
CA GLY A 184 5.43 -19.85 -12.22
C GLY A 184 5.18 -18.65 -11.31
N SER A 185 4.51 -17.59 -11.82
CA SER A 185 3.85 -16.62 -10.98
C SER A 185 2.39 -16.98 -10.69
N ALA A 186 1.76 -17.84 -11.52
CA ALA A 186 0.39 -18.32 -11.38
C ALA A 186 0.20 -19.42 -10.32
N ALA A 187 1.27 -20.08 -9.88
CA ALA A 187 1.21 -21.00 -8.71
C ALA A 187 0.83 -20.29 -7.39
N LEU A 188 0.34 -19.08 -7.51
CA LEU A 188 -0.01 -18.18 -6.41
C LEU A 188 -1.52 -18.01 -6.22
N ASP A 189 -2.34 -18.88 -6.78
CA ASP A 189 -3.64 -19.14 -6.17
C ASP A 189 -3.36 -19.87 -4.86
N ALA A 190 -3.03 -19.06 -3.86
CA ALA A 190 -2.69 -19.53 -2.55
C ALA A 190 -3.92 -20.17 -1.93
N ASP A 191 -3.95 -21.48 -1.96
CA ASP A 191 -4.70 -22.23 -0.97
C ASP A 191 -4.05 -21.94 0.39
N CYS A 192 -4.75 -21.14 1.17
CA CYS A 192 -4.49 -21.06 2.60
C CYS A 192 -4.80 -22.46 3.14
N ASP A 193 -3.88 -23.08 3.90
CA ASP A 193 -4.22 -24.29 4.62
C ASP A 193 -5.33 -24.00 5.63
N GLU A 194 -6.05 -25.02 6.07
CA GLU A 194 -7.17 -24.91 7.03
C GLU A 194 -6.78 -24.21 8.35
N ASN A 195 -5.48 -24.02 8.61
CA ASN A 195 -4.91 -23.36 9.77
C ASN A 195 -4.28 -21.99 9.46
N GLY A 196 -4.40 -21.47 8.24
CA GLY A 196 -3.80 -20.20 7.83
C GLY A 196 -2.26 -20.23 7.80
N LYS A 197 -1.63 -21.41 7.85
CA LYS A 197 -0.18 -21.56 7.84
C LYS A 197 0.33 -21.79 6.41
N LYS A 198 1.34 -21.06 6.06
CA LYS A 198 2.06 -21.07 4.80
C LYS A 198 2.94 -22.32 4.65
N LYS A 199 2.95 -22.94 3.48
CA LYS A 199 4.00 -23.90 3.11
C LYS A 199 5.29 -23.12 2.85
N THR A 200 6.24 -23.20 3.77
CA THR A 200 7.46 -22.35 3.90
C THR A 200 8.46 -22.48 2.72
N ALA A 201 8.37 -23.51 1.88
CA ALA A 201 9.33 -23.77 0.81
C ALA A 201 9.24 -22.84 -0.42
N MET A 202 8.27 -21.91 -0.45
CA MET A 202 8.00 -21.10 -1.64
C MET A 202 8.41 -19.63 -1.56
N ALA A 203 8.91 -19.12 -0.42
CA ALA A 203 9.14 -17.69 -0.23
C ALA A 203 10.21 -17.12 -1.17
N GLN A 204 11.36 -17.79 -1.35
CA GLN A 204 12.42 -17.36 -2.25
C GLN A 204 12.02 -17.49 -3.73
N GLN A 205 11.26 -18.52 -4.08
CA GLN A 205 10.77 -18.76 -5.43
C GLN A 205 9.79 -17.68 -5.91
N ARG A 206 9.04 -17.09 -4.99
CA ARG A 206 8.03 -16.05 -5.28
C ARG A 206 8.66 -14.69 -5.53
N GLN A 207 9.73 -14.35 -4.81
CA GLN A 207 10.43 -13.07 -4.97
C GLN A 207 10.91 -12.87 -6.40
N VAL A 208 11.44 -13.91 -7.02
CA VAL A 208 11.94 -13.88 -8.39
C VAL A 208 10.79 -13.86 -9.41
N GLY A 209 9.73 -14.64 -9.18
CA GLY A 209 8.53 -14.64 -10.03
C GLY A 209 7.80 -13.28 -10.04
N ALA A 210 7.80 -12.60 -8.90
CA ALA A 210 7.21 -11.28 -8.79
C ALA A 210 7.96 -10.21 -9.59
N LEU A 211 9.31 -10.26 -9.59
CA LEU A 211 10.14 -9.34 -10.38
C LEU A 211 9.95 -9.54 -11.90
N SER A 212 9.71 -10.78 -12.34
CA SER A 212 9.45 -11.07 -13.77
C SER A 212 8.09 -10.55 -14.27
N GLY A 213 7.16 -10.25 -13.34
CA GLY A 213 5.86 -9.63 -13.65
C GLY A 213 5.87 -8.10 -13.61
N LEU A 214 6.98 -7.49 -13.18
CA LEU A 214 7.13 -6.04 -13.19
C LEU A 214 7.30 -5.56 -14.62
N ARG A 215 6.52 -4.56 -15.01
CA ARG A 215 6.65 -3.90 -16.31
C ARG A 215 7.28 -2.54 -16.16
N PRO A 216 8.22 -2.17 -17.04
CA PRO A 216 8.92 -0.90 -17.00
C PRO A 216 7.98 0.31 -17.01
N GLN A 217 6.90 0.27 -17.80
CA GLN A 217 5.92 1.35 -17.86
C GLN A 217 5.27 1.67 -16.51
N HIS A 218 5.15 0.68 -15.59
CA HIS A 218 4.62 0.94 -14.26
C HIS A 218 5.54 1.85 -13.44
N PHE A 219 6.86 1.79 -13.70
CA PHE A 219 7.83 2.67 -13.06
C PHE A 219 7.75 4.09 -13.61
N THR A 220 7.71 4.26 -14.94
CA THR A 220 7.61 5.60 -15.53
C THR A 220 6.33 6.29 -15.11
N ASP A 221 5.19 5.58 -15.15
CA ASP A 221 3.90 6.15 -14.75
C ASP A 221 3.82 6.53 -13.27
N ALA A 222 4.55 5.82 -12.41
CA ALA A 222 4.58 6.09 -10.99
C ALA A 222 5.62 7.16 -10.61
N LEU A 223 6.82 7.11 -11.19
CA LEU A 223 7.96 7.94 -10.79
C LEU A 223 8.04 9.26 -11.60
N LEU A 224 7.51 9.28 -12.83
CA LEU A 224 7.38 10.47 -13.66
C LEU A 224 5.90 10.78 -13.85
N VAL A 225 5.33 11.60 -12.96
CA VAL A 225 3.90 11.97 -12.98
C VAL A 225 3.48 12.46 -14.38
N PRO A 226 2.50 11.84 -15.05
CA PRO A 226 2.06 12.27 -16.37
C PRO A 226 1.34 13.62 -16.31
N ALA A 227 1.55 14.45 -17.34
CA ALA A 227 0.89 15.75 -17.45
C ALA A 227 -0.64 15.62 -17.54
N VAL A 228 -1.33 16.66 -17.14
CA VAL A 228 -2.78 16.82 -17.32
C VAL A 228 -3.06 17.83 -18.41
N ALA A 229 -3.99 17.49 -19.30
CA ALA A 229 -4.35 18.32 -20.45
C ALA A 229 -5.54 19.22 -20.11
N ALA A 230 -5.28 20.34 -19.45
CA ALA A 230 -6.33 21.30 -19.03
C ALA A 230 -7.19 21.84 -20.19
N SER A 231 -6.65 21.84 -21.42
CA SER A 231 -7.33 22.39 -22.61
C SER A 231 -8.09 21.35 -23.46
N ASN A 232 -8.15 20.08 -23.04
CA ASN A 232 -8.87 19.06 -23.78
C ASN A 232 -10.38 19.13 -23.50
N ALA A 233 -11.16 19.50 -24.49
CA ALA A 233 -12.62 19.65 -24.38
C ALA A 233 -13.37 18.35 -24.00
N ASN A 234 -12.75 17.19 -24.20
CA ASN A 234 -13.32 15.89 -23.83
C ASN A 234 -13.02 15.49 -22.38
N LEU A 235 -12.22 16.28 -21.66
CA LEU A 235 -11.86 16.02 -20.27
C LEU A 235 -12.60 16.98 -19.34
N ILE A 236 -13.13 16.44 -18.27
CA ILE A 236 -13.82 17.16 -17.21
C ILE A 236 -13.04 16.96 -15.91
N TYR A 237 -12.75 18.05 -15.21
CA TYR A 237 -12.10 18.01 -13.91
C TYR A 237 -13.09 18.35 -12.81
N ALA A 238 -13.38 17.41 -11.93
CA ALA A 238 -14.27 17.59 -10.79
C ALA A 238 -13.46 17.65 -9.48
N LYS A 239 -13.51 18.80 -8.79
CA LYS A 239 -12.85 19.01 -7.50
C LYS A 239 -13.79 18.70 -6.35
N SER A 240 -13.30 17.96 -5.35
CA SER A 240 -13.98 17.71 -4.08
C SER A 240 -12.97 17.75 -2.92
N GLU A 241 -13.46 17.64 -1.68
CA GLU A 241 -12.64 17.58 -0.47
C GLU A 241 -12.79 16.24 0.21
N ALA A 242 -11.71 15.76 0.82
CA ALA A 242 -11.70 14.56 1.61
C ALA A 242 -10.89 14.75 2.90
N PHE A 243 -11.35 14.15 3.98
CA PHE A 243 -10.66 14.12 5.25
C PHE A 243 -10.41 12.67 5.64
N VAL A 244 -9.13 12.32 5.83
CA VAL A 244 -8.72 10.93 6.09
C VAL A 244 -8.01 10.86 7.43
N GLU A 245 -8.45 9.92 8.26
CA GLU A 245 -7.76 9.60 9.51
C GLU A 245 -6.60 8.65 9.22
N GLU A 246 -5.39 9.07 9.61
CA GLU A 246 -4.16 8.30 9.40
C GLU A 246 -3.27 8.29 10.65
N LEU A 247 -2.23 7.47 10.65
CA LEU A 247 -1.21 7.51 11.70
C LEU A 247 -0.45 8.84 11.63
N ASP A 248 -0.18 9.42 12.79
CA ASP A 248 0.65 10.62 12.87
C ASP A 248 2.13 10.24 12.73
N GLU A 249 2.67 10.42 11.54
CA GLU A 249 4.06 10.11 11.20
C GLU A 249 5.04 11.26 11.51
N ARG A 250 4.58 12.35 12.14
CA ARG A 250 5.46 13.49 12.47
C ARG A 250 6.50 13.09 13.52
N PRO A 251 7.74 13.65 13.47
CA PRO A 251 8.86 13.21 14.31
C PRO A 251 8.64 13.23 15.82
N ARG A 252 7.67 14.02 16.30
CA ARG A 252 7.34 14.17 17.74
C ARG A 252 6.00 13.55 18.13
N ALA A 253 5.36 12.83 17.21
CA ALA A 253 4.09 12.17 17.47
C ALA A 253 4.26 11.02 18.48
N LYS A 254 3.27 10.85 19.35
CA LYS A 254 3.22 9.66 20.21
C LYS A 254 2.98 8.41 19.37
N ARG A 255 3.62 7.32 19.73
CA ARG A 255 3.43 6.03 19.04
C ARG A 255 1.94 5.65 18.96
N GLY A 256 1.45 5.42 17.74
CA GLY A 256 0.05 5.07 17.51
C GLY A 256 -0.92 6.25 17.55
N ALA A 257 -0.44 7.49 17.69
CA ALA A 257 -1.29 8.67 17.55
C ALA A 257 -1.87 8.75 16.14
N ARG A 258 -3.08 9.26 16.03
CA ARG A 258 -3.80 9.45 14.78
C ARG A 258 -4.13 10.92 14.58
N VAL A 259 -4.17 11.32 13.33
CA VAL A 259 -4.53 12.67 12.89
C VAL A 259 -5.51 12.59 11.72
N VAL A 260 -6.26 13.66 11.53
CA VAL A 260 -7.07 13.83 10.32
C VAL A 260 -6.31 14.73 9.37
N ARG A 261 -6.08 14.26 8.16
CA ARG A 261 -5.45 15.02 7.07
C ARG A 261 -6.49 15.45 6.04
N GLY A 262 -6.48 16.72 5.66
CA GLY A 262 -7.35 17.26 4.63
C GLY A 262 -6.71 17.17 3.23
N PHE A 263 -7.50 16.73 2.27
CA PHE A 263 -7.10 16.63 0.87
C PHE A 263 -8.07 17.37 -0.04
N TYR A 264 -7.57 17.91 -1.15
CA TYR A 264 -8.36 18.06 -2.35
C TYR A 264 -8.28 16.80 -3.18
N VAL A 265 -9.40 16.39 -3.75
CA VAL A 265 -9.52 15.29 -4.69
C VAL A 265 -9.95 15.87 -6.02
N LEU A 266 -9.17 15.60 -7.06
CA LEU A 266 -9.44 16.01 -8.42
C LEU A 266 -9.66 14.78 -9.29
N ASP A 267 -10.90 14.58 -9.73
CA ASP A 267 -11.27 13.52 -10.65
C ASP A 267 -11.13 14.02 -12.09
N GLU A 268 -10.34 13.31 -12.89
CA GLU A 268 -10.25 13.49 -14.33
C GLU A 268 -11.20 12.49 -15.01
N LEU A 269 -12.19 13.05 -15.68
CA LEU A 269 -13.29 12.31 -16.30
C LEU A 269 -13.24 12.52 -17.81
N GLN A 270 -13.41 11.46 -18.57
CA GLN A 270 -13.61 11.50 -20.01
C GLN A 270 -15.11 11.56 -20.31
N SER A 271 -15.53 12.56 -21.08
CA SER A 271 -16.92 12.64 -21.55
C SER A 271 -17.20 11.52 -22.54
N GLU A 272 -18.29 10.79 -22.34
CA GLU A 272 -18.78 9.70 -23.21
C GLU A 272 -20.19 10.04 -23.76
N GLY A 273 -20.42 11.30 -24.10
CA GLY A 273 -21.71 11.83 -24.58
C GLY A 273 -22.41 12.72 -23.56
N GLU A 274 -23.67 13.05 -23.80
CA GLU A 274 -24.39 14.12 -23.07
C GLU A 274 -24.62 13.84 -21.57
N ALA A 275 -24.62 12.58 -21.13
CA ALA A 275 -24.98 12.24 -19.75
C ALA A 275 -24.04 11.21 -19.11
N ARG A 276 -22.92 10.89 -19.75
CA ARG A 276 -21.97 9.88 -19.25
C ARG A 276 -20.56 10.42 -19.20
N ALA A 277 -19.87 10.12 -18.14
CA ALA A 277 -18.45 10.40 -18.01
C ALA A 277 -17.75 9.21 -17.35
N ARG A 278 -16.56 8.86 -17.83
CA ARG A 278 -15.74 7.77 -17.33
C ARG A 278 -14.58 8.33 -16.53
N LEU A 279 -14.39 7.84 -15.33
CA LEU A 279 -13.24 8.19 -14.49
C LEU A 279 -11.97 7.57 -15.08
N LEU A 280 -11.02 8.43 -15.45
CA LEU A 280 -9.70 8.02 -15.92
C LEU A 280 -8.69 7.99 -14.78
N ARG A 281 -8.61 9.11 -14.05
CA ARG A 281 -7.65 9.31 -12.97
C ARG A 281 -8.29 10.04 -11.79
N ARG A 282 -7.78 9.76 -10.61
CA ARG A 282 -8.09 10.51 -9.39
C ARG A 282 -6.80 10.97 -8.74
N LEU A 283 -6.67 12.26 -8.52
CA LEU A 283 -5.50 12.91 -7.94
C LEU A 283 -5.86 13.45 -6.57
N TRP A 284 -5.04 13.15 -5.58
CA TRP A 284 -5.22 13.62 -4.20
C TRP A 284 -4.12 14.61 -3.87
N PHE A 285 -4.48 15.77 -3.38
CA PHE A 285 -3.53 16.81 -3.00
C PHE A 285 -3.60 17.06 -1.51
N ASP A 286 -2.48 16.86 -0.82
CA ASP A 286 -2.34 17.23 0.58
C ASP A 286 -2.43 18.76 0.72
N ARG A 287 -3.22 19.19 1.71
CA ARG A 287 -3.43 20.63 2.01
C ARG A 287 -2.58 21.10 3.18
N PHE A 288 -1.90 20.19 3.90
CA PHE A 288 -1.09 20.55 5.06
C PHE A 288 0.30 21.04 4.65
N GLY A 289 0.59 22.31 4.97
CA GLY A 289 1.89 22.92 4.70
C GLY A 289 2.18 23.24 3.23
N GLY A 290 1.15 23.23 2.38
CA GLY A 290 1.22 23.53 0.93
C GLY A 290 0.42 22.53 0.11
N ILE A 291 0.07 22.90 -1.12
CA ILE A 291 -0.60 21.99 -2.04
C ILE A 291 0.44 21.09 -2.69
N ARG A 292 0.30 19.75 -2.48
CA ARG A 292 1.22 18.77 -3.05
C ARG A 292 0.47 17.52 -3.47
N LEU A 293 0.80 16.98 -4.64
CA LEU A 293 0.28 15.68 -5.07
C LEU A 293 0.73 14.60 -4.08
N ALA A 294 -0.24 13.96 -3.42
CA ALA A 294 -0.03 12.91 -2.42
C ALA A 294 -0.40 11.53 -2.93
N ARG A 295 -1.34 11.42 -3.90
CA ARG A 295 -1.76 10.14 -4.45
C ARG A 295 -2.30 10.29 -5.87
N LEU A 296 -2.02 9.31 -6.72
CA LEU A 296 -2.53 9.19 -8.08
C LEU A 296 -3.13 7.79 -8.27
N GLN A 297 -4.38 7.73 -8.73
CA GLN A 297 -5.09 6.49 -8.98
C GLN A 297 -5.53 6.46 -10.46
N ASN A 298 -5.21 5.38 -11.18
CA ASN A 298 -5.65 5.17 -12.56
C ASN A 298 -6.72 4.08 -12.61
N PHE A 299 -7.72 4.25 -13.45
CA PHE A 299 -8.86 3.35 -13.59
C PHE A 299 -8.96 2.82 -15.02
N ASP A 300 -9.47 1.60 -15.16
CA ASP A 300 -9.75 1.00 -16.47
C ASP A 300 -11.14 1.45 -17.03
N GLU A 301 -11.47 0.95 -18.21
CA GLU A 301 -12.73 1.23 -18.87
C GLU A 301 -13.97 0.78 -18.08
N ARG A 302 -13.79 -0.11 -17.12
CA ARG A 302 -14.84 -0.62 -16.23
C ARG A 302 -14.88 0.12 -14.89
N GLY A 303 -14.04 1.14 -14.71
CA GLY A 303 -13.90 1.87 -13.46
C GLY A 303 -13.17 1.07 -12.35
N GLN A 304 -12.44 0.01 -12.71
CA GLN A 304 -11.64 -0.73 -11.75
C GLN A 304 -10.28 -0.08 -11.56
N LEU A 305 -9.81 -0.04 -10.34
CA LEU A 305 -8.50 0.52 -10.00
C LEU A 305 -7.38 -0.34 -10.58
N ILE A 306 -6.62 0.23 -11.51
CA ILE A 306 -5.46 -0.41 -12.13
C ILE A 306 -4.21 -0.17 -11.31
N THR A 307 -3.99 1.10 -10.95
CA THR A 307 -2.76 1.56 -10.30
C THR A 307 -3.10 2.57 -9.22
N ASP A 308 -2.46 2.43 -8.07
CA ASP A 308 -2.54 3.34 -6.94
C ASP A 308 -1.12 3.74 -6.53
N VAL A 309 -0.79 5.00 -6.70
CA VAL A 309 0.54 5.56 -6.40
C VAL A 309 0.41 6.54 -5.25
N VAL A 310 1.16 6.32 -4.18
CA VAL A 310 1.22 7.22 -3.02
C VAL A 310 2.59 7.90 -2.98
N TYR A 311 2.59 9.22 -2.92
CA TYR A 311 3.76 10.08 -2.88
C TYR A 311 3.99 10.60 -1.46
N ARG A 312 5.20 10.43 -0.94
CA ARG A 312 5.57 10.82 0.42
C ARG A 312 6.89 11.57 0.46
N ASN A 313 7.13 12.28 1.55
CA ASN A 313 8.42 12.88 1.87
C ASN A 313 8.97 13.78 0.75
N SER A 314 8.18 14.79 0.35
CA SER A 314 8.66 15.79 -0.62
C SER A 314 9.95 16.45 -0.15
N GLN A 315 11.00 16.39 -0.99
CA GLN A 315 12.32 16.93 -0.71
C GLN A 315 12.87 17.70 -1.92
N LYS A 316 13.98 18.37 -1.71
CA LYS A 316 14.73 19.03 -2.77
C LYS A 316 15.60 18.02 -3.50
N PHE A 317 15.52 18.02 -4.82
CA PHE A 317 16.24 17.13 -5.72
C PHE A 317 17.20 17.92 -6.60
N GLY A 318 18.28 17.23 -7.01
CA GLY A 318 19.37 17.82 -7.81
C GLY A 318 20.38 18.60 -6.97
N GLU A 319 21.57 18.78 -7.52
CA GLU A 319 22.68 19.45 -6.83
C GLU A 319 22.34 20.87 -6.36
N GLU A 320 21.53 21.60 -7.13
CA GLU A 320 21.08 22.96 -6.80
C GLU A 320 19.76 22.98 -6.01
N GLY A 321 19.13 21.81 -5.79
CA GLY A 321 17.86 21.70 -5.08
C GLY A 321 16.66 22.39 -5.76
N ASN A 322 16.71 22.55 -7.08
CA ASN A 322 15.71 23.30 -7.85
C ASN A 322 14.38 22.56 -8.00
N TYR A 323 14.39 21.23 -7.86
CA TYR A 323 13.21 20.43 -8.01
C TYR A 323 12.68 19.99 -6.64
N THR A 324 11.38 20.16 -6.41
CA THR A 324 10.70 19.61 -5.23
C THR A 324 9.89 18.40 -5.67
N LEU A 325 10.37 17.18 -5.34
CA LEU A 325 9.80 15.92 -5.77
C LEU A 325 9.57 14.99 -4.56
N PRO A 326 8.68 13.97 -4.66
CA PRO A 326 8.51 12.97 -3.63
C PRO A 326 9.77 12.08 -3.54
N ALA A 327 10.32 11.93 -2.35
CA ALA A 327 11.48 11.06 -2.11
C ALA A 327 11.10 9.60 -1.87
N SER A 328 9.84 9.32 -1.56
CA SER A 328 9.32 7.96 -1.41
C SER A 328 8.01 7.80 -2.19
N ILE A 329 7.96 6.78 -3.02
CA ILE A 329 6.84 6.50 -3.93
C ILE A 329 6.43 5.04 -3.70
N GLU A 330 5.16 4.82 -3.42
CA GLU A 330 4.59 3.49 -3.25
C GLU A 330 3.57 3.23 -4.35
N LEU A 331 3.90 2.30 -5.24
CA LEU A 331 3.06 1.85 -6.33
C LEU A 331 2.35 0.56 -5.91
N THR A 332 1.03 0.55 -5.98
CA THR A 332 0.21 -0.66 -5.77
C THR A 332 -0.53 -1.02 -7.05
N ARG A 333 -0.46 -2.29 -7.42
CA ARG A 333 -1.17 -2.90 -8.54
C ARG A 333 -2.14 -3.94 -7.99
N PRO A 334 -3.41 -3.58 -7.70
CA PRO A 334 -4.35 -4.49 -7.05
C PRO A 334 -4.65 -5.75 -7.86
N GLN A 335 -4.73 -5.62 -9.20
CA GLN A 335 -5.01 -6.74 -10.10
C GLN A 335 -3.82 -7.70 -10.19
N ASP A 336 -2.59 -7.16 -10.14
CA ASP A 336 -1.35 -7.94 -10.14
C ASP A 336 -0.93 -8.38 -8.73
N ARG A 337 -1.67 -7.96 -7.71
CA ARG A 337 -1.52 -8.32 -6.29
C ARG A 337 -0.13 -8.02 -5.72
N TYR A 338 0.49 -6.91 -6.12
CA TYR A 338 1.74 -6.45 -5.52
C TYR A 338 1.74 -4.96 -5.21
N SER A 339 2.64 -4.58 -4.32
CA SER A 339 3.06 -3.20 -4.11
C SER A 339 4.57 -3.10 -4.17
N LEU A 340 5.05 -1.98 -4.67
CA LEU A 340 6.47 -1.65 -4.77
C LEU A 340 6.69 -0.29 -4.12
N ARG A 341 7.60 -0.21 -3.16
CA ARG A 341 8.05 1.08 -2.60
C ARG A 341 9.44 1.38 -3.09
N VAL A 342 9.58 2.55 -3.69
CA VAL A 342 10.86 3.12 -4.12
C VAL A 342 11.17 4.33 -3.24
N THR A 343 12.38 4.40 -2.69
CA THR A 343 12.84 5.53 -1.89
C THR A 343 14.19 5.98 -2.40
N TYR A 344 14.33 7.25 -2.76
CA TYR A 344 15.61 7.83 -3.17
C TYR A 344 16.52 7.95 -1.94
N GLN A 345 17.72 7.36 -2.01
CA GLN A 345 18.67 7.35 -0.89
C GLN A 345 19.22 8.75 -0.61
N MET A 346 19.59 9.47 -1.66
CA MET A 346 20.20 10.80 -1.59
C MET A 346 19.54 11.73 -2.63
N PRO A 347 18.41 12.36 -2.30
CA PRO A 347 17.69 13.23 -3.25
C PRO A 347 18.52 14.34 -3.87
N GLY A 348 19.49 14.93 -3.11
CA GLY A 348 20.40 15.96 -3.61
C GLY A 348 21.37 15.47 -4.70
N GLU A 349 21.67 14.17 -4.75
CA GLU A 349 22.56 13.57 -5.76
C GLU A 349 21.80 13.05 -7.00
N VAL A 350 20.48 13.10 -6.98
CA VAL A 350 19.67 12.69 -8.13
C VAL A 350 19.89 13.67 -9.28
N ARG A 351 20.25 13.13 -10.44
CA ARG A 351 20.38 13.91 -11.66
C ARG A 351 19.02 14.05 -12.30
N VAL A 352 18.63 15.29 -12.55
CA VAL A 352 17.32 15.64 -13.13
C VAL A 352 17.55 16.31 -14.49
N ASP A 353 16.69 16.01 -15.46
CA ASP A 353 16.65 16.59 -16.81
C ASP A 353 17.98 16.47 -17.58
N ARG A 354 18.61 15.30 -17.47
CA ARG A 354 19.79 14.92 -18.28
C ARG A 354 19.37 14.05 -19.44
N ASP A 355 20.09 14.17 -20.55
CA ASP A 355 19.94 13.31 -21.72
C ASP A 355 20.75 12.01 -21.53
N TRP A 356 20.19 10.91 -21.96
CA TRP A 356 20.81 9.59 -21.88
C TRP A 356 20.91 9.00 -23.30
N PRO A 357 22.04 8.35 -23.62
CA PRO A 357 22.17 7.69 -24.91
C PRO A 357 21.15 6.53 -25.02
N PRO A 358 20.54 6.31 -26.22
CA PRO A 358 19.47 5.31 -26.40
C PRO A 358 19.87 3.88 -25.97
N GLU A 359 21.14 3.52 -26.11
CA GLU A 359 21.68 2.23 -25.70
C GLU A 359 21.58 1.98 -24.20
N THR A 360 21.38 3.03 -23.38
CA THR A 360 21.13 2.91 -21.95
C THR A 360 19.83 2.14 -21.66
N PHE A 361 18.87 2.21 -22.57
CA PHE A 361 17.52 1.66 -22.39
C PHE A 361 17.31 0.32 -23.10
N THR A 362 18.42 -0.33 -23.46
CA THR A 362 18.42 -1.68 -24.04
C THR A 362 19.27 -2.62 -23.21
N LEU A 363 18.86 -3.88 -23.13
CA LEU A 363 19.57 -4.91 -22.36
C LEU A 363 19.89 -6.10 -23.28
N GLU A 364 21.15 -6.55 -23.23
CA GLU A 364 21.61 -7.73 -23.94
C GLU A 364 21.73 -8.94 -22.99
N ASN A 365 21.41 -10.12 -23.49
CA ASN A 365 21.56 -11.37 -22.74
C ASN A 365 23.01 -11.86 -22.70
N LYS A 366 23.90 -11.10 -22.05
CA LYS A 366 25.35 -11.41 -21.97
C LYS A 366 25.69 -12.65 -21.15
N THR A 367 24.77 -13.10 -20.30
CA THR A 367 24.97 -14.24 -19.40
C THR A 367 24.31 -15.52 -19.89
N SER A 368 23.84 -15.54 -21.13
CA SER A 368 23.19 -16.70 -21.76
C SER A 368 22.04 -17.29 -20.91
N LEU A 369 21.25 -16.41 -20.29
CA LEU A 369 20.04 -16.82 -19.58
C LEU A 369 19.04 -17.43 -20.55
N GLN A 370 18.19 -18.34 -20.07
CA GLN A 370 17.07 -18.84 -20.83
C GLN A 370 16.17 -17.68 -21.30
N GLU A 371 15.99 -17.54 -22.60
CA GLU A 371 15.15 -16.49 -23.16
C GLU A 371 13.67 -16.89 -23.15
N VAL A 372 12.84 -15.92 -22.77
CA VAL A 372 11.38 -15.98 -22.83
C VAL A 372 10.90 -14.78 -23.63
N ASP A 373 10.25 -15.02 -24.75
CA ASP A 373 9.69 -14.00 -25.63
C ASP A 373 8.17 -14.00 -25.44
N LEU A 374 7.68 -13.03 -24.68
CA LEU A 374 6.26 -12.95 -24.32
C LEU A 374 5.34 -12.66 -25.52
N ASP A 375 5.89 -12.09 -26.59
CA ASP A 375 5.13 -11.82 -27.82
C ASP A 375 4.88 -13.09 -28.66
N LYS A 376 5.55 -14.22 -28.30
CA LYS A 376 5.43 -15.52 -28.98
C LYS A 376 4.69 -16.58 -28.17
N GLU A 377 4.41 -16.30 -26.89
CA GLU A 377 3.62 -17.16 -26.02
C GLU A 377 2.11 -16.77 -26.07
#